data_c3078bfeea461432c6eb40b010fa5a3d
#
_entry.id   c3078bfeea461432c6eb40b010fa5a3d
#
_cell.length_a   1.000
_cell.length_b   1.000
_cell.length_c   1.000
_cell.angle_alpha   90.00
_cell.angle_beta   90.00
_cell.angle_gamma   90.00
#
_symmetry.space_group_name_H-M   'P 1'
#
loop_
_entity.id
_entity.type
_entity.pdbx_description
1 polymer ?
#
loop_
_entity_poly.entity_id
_entity_poly.type
_entity_poly.pdbx_seq_one_letter_code
_entity_poly.pdbx_strand_id
1 'polypeptide(L)'
;YYFIFKPEVHSSRAYPVVFLYLEIPKENQPMPDQETYSEYSFLLEKTQRRIKQYAQQKFTEFDFGVTVDQWIVLKQLDTHSDLSQSELAEATYKGMPTLTRIVDLLCAKGLTERVPHQQDRRKCLVHLTSEGQAKVSIMKPKVNQIRKAAWQGLQPEDFEQFRHTLKTIYRNLEV
;
A
#
# COMPACT_ATOMS: atom_id res chain seq x y z
N TYR A 1 25.76 12.82 -7.40
CA TYR A 1 26.66 13.60 -6.50
C TYR A 1 27.98 13.80 -7.23
N TYR A 2 28.24 15.01 -7.76
CA TYR A 2 29.55 15.37 -8.29
C TYR A 2 30.32 16.12 -7.21
N PHE A 3 31.43 15.54 -6.77
CA PHE A 3 32.41 16.22 -5.92
C PHE A 3 33.33 17.09 -6.80
N ILE A 4 33.30 18.41 -6.62
CA ILE A 4 34.30 19.29 -7.19
C ILE A 4 35.36 19.55 -6.10
N PHE A 5 36.55 18.96 -6.27
CA PHE A 5 37.71 19.22 -5.45
C PHE A 5 38.33 20.57 -5.88
N LYS A 6 38.50 21.52 -4.96
CA LYS A 6 39.38 22.67 -5.13
C LYS A 6 40.65 22.47 -4.32
N PRO A 7 41.82 22.71 -4.90
CA PRO A 7 43.09 22.47 -4.22
C PRO A 7 43.34 23.45 -3.07
N GLU A 8 44.01 22.94 -2.05
CA GLU A 8 44.39 23.62 -0.83
C GLU A 8 45.28 24.84 -1.08
N VAL A 9 44.98 25.94 -0.39
CA VAL A 9 45.93 27.02 -0.13
C VAL A 9 46.29 26.93 1.35
N HIS A 10 47.55 26.65 1.63
CA HIS A 10 48.13 26.63 2.98
C HIS A 10 48.02 28.01 3.64
N SER A 11 47.19 28.12 4.67
CA SER A 11 47.37 29.11 5.73
C SER A 11 46.68 28.63 6.99
N SER A 12 47.43 28.62 8.08
CA SER A 12 47.06 28.11 9.41
C SER A 12 46.01 28.97 10.10
N ARG A 13 44.74 28.71 9.83
CA ARG A 13 43.58 28.97 10.68
C ARG A 13 42.47 28.02 10.28
N ALA A 14 42.01 27.17 11.22
CA ALA A 14 40.89 26.26 11.00
C ALA A 14 39.60 27.06 10.83
N TYR A 15 39.14 27.20 9.60
CA TYR A 15 37.79 27.64 9.31
C TYR A 15 36.89 26.39 9.26
N PRO A 16 35.67 26.44 9.82
CA PRO A 16 34.75 25.36 9.66
C PRO A 16 34.41 25.23 8.16
N VAL A 17 34.64 24.04 7.61
CA VAL A 17 34.26 23.73 6.23
C VAL A 17 32.72 23.76 6.18
N VAL A 18 32.15 24.88 5.77
CA VAL A 18 30.75 25.00 5.46
C VAL A 18 30.54 24.31 4.12
N PHE A 19 29.99 23.08 4.14
CA PHE A 19 29.53 22.45 2.92
C PHE A 19 28.32 23.23 2.40
N LEU A 20 28.54 24.10 1.42
CA LEU A 20 27.46 24.69 0.64
C LEU A 20 26.90 23.57 -0.27
N TYR A 21 25.79 22.99 0.13
CA TYR A 21 24.97 22.20 -0.80
C TYR A 21 24.35 23.18 -1.79
N LEU A 22 24.93 23.30 -2.97
CA LEU A 22 24.27 23.94 -4.10
C LEU A 22 23.10 23.01 -4.51
N GLU A 23 21.89 23.35 -4.09
CA GLU A 23 20.69 22.71 -4.61
C GLU A 23 20.60 23.02 -6.11
N ILE A 24 20.84 22.01 -6.94
CA ILE A 24 20.54 22.10 -8.38
C ILE A 24 19.03 22.27 -8.50
N PRO A 25 18.53 23.33 -9.19
CA PRO A 25 17.10 23.51 -9.40
C PRO A 25 16.50 22.23 -9.95
N LYS A 26 15.33 21.81 -9.42
CA LYS A 26 14.67 20.53 -9.80
C LYS A 26 14.42 20.42 -11.30
N GLU A 27 14.32 21.51 -12.01
CA GLU A 27 14.12 21.58 -13.46
C GLU A 27 15.32 21.14 -14.31
N ASN A 28 16.53 21.10 -13.73
CA ASN A 28 17.78 20.76 -14.45
C ASN A 28 18.43 19.45 -13.97
N GLN A 29 17.73 18.64 -13.18
CA GLN A 29 18.25 17.32 -12.84
C GLN A 29 18.11 16.38 -14.05
N PRO A 30 19.18 15.66 -14.43
CA PRO A 30 19.08 14.68 -15.51
C PRO A 30 18.08 13.59 -15.12
N MET A 31 17.30 13.12 -16.11
CA MET A 31 16.42 11.97 -15.91
C MET A 31 17.23 10.76 -15.44
N PRO A 32 16.68 9.95 -14.53
CA PRO A 32 17.32 8.74 -14.09
C PRO A 32 17.71 7.84 -15.27
N ASP A 33 18.83 7.15 -15.15
CA ASP A 33 19.24 6.15 -16.12
C ASP A 33 18.42 4.85 -15.99
N GLN A 34 18.61 3.91 -16.92
CA GLN A 34 17.85 2.65 -16.94
C GLN A 34 18.09 1.81 -15.66
N GLU A 35 19.28 1.86 -15.08
CA GLU A 35 19.64 1.12 -13.86
C GLU A 35 18.86 1.67 -12.66
N THR A 36 18.76 2.99 -12.56
CA THR A 36 17.97 3.69 -11.53
C THR A 36 16.47 3.36 -11.61
N TYR A 37 15.89 3.29 -12.82
CA TYR A 37 14.49 2.83 -12.97
C TYR A 37 14.28 1.38 -12.53
N SER A 38 15.24 0.50 -12.83
CA SER A 38 15.21 -0.89 -12.38
C SER A 38 15.28 -0.99 -10.86
N GLU A 39 16.14 -0.20 -10.22
CA GLU A 39 16.26 -0.14 -8.76
C GLU A 39 14.94 0.31 -8.11
N TYR A 40 14.31 1.38 -8.62
CA TYR A 40 13.05 1.88 -8.05
C TYR A 40 11.90 0.87 -8.20
N SER A 41 11.81 0.19 -9.35
CA SER A 41 10.81 -0.86 -9.57
C SER A 41 11.00 -2.02 -8.61
N PHE A 42 12.24 -2.47 -8.43
CA PHE A 42 12.59 -3.52 -7.48
C PHE A 42 12.31 -3.11 -6.03
N LEU A 43 12.65 -1.87 -5.66
CA LEU A 43 12.43 -1.34 -4.31
C LEU A 43 10.94 -1.26 -3.98
N LEU A 44 10.12 -0.84 -4.94
CA LEU A 44 8.66 -0.78 -4.78
C LEU A 44 8.07 -2.17 -4.55
N GLU A 45 8.44 -3.16 -5.38
CA GLU A 45 7.99 -4.55 -5.23
C GLU A 45 8.44 -5.16 -3.89
N LYS A 46 9.72 -5.02 -3.56
CA LYS A 46 10.30 -5.52 -2.32
C LYS A 46 9.61 -4.92 -1.09
N THR A 47 9.36 -3.61 -1.11
CA THR A 47 8.70 -2.90 -0.01
C THR A 47 7.26 -3.35 0.15
N GLN A 48 6.49 -3.44 -0.94
CA GLN A 48 5.12 -3.96 -0.92
C GLN A 48 5.06 -5.37 -0.32
N ARG A 49 5.96 -6.25 -0.75
CA ARG A 49 6.07 -7.62 -0.22
C ARG A 49 6.38 -7.62 1.27
N ARG A 50 7.31 -6.78 1.72
CA ARG A 50 7.69 -6.68 3.14
C ARG A 50 6.54 -6.15 4.00
N ILE A 51 5.83 -5.13 3.55
CA ILE A 51 4.64 -4.60 4.26
C ILE A 51 3.60 -5.72 4.43
N LYS A 52 3.32 -6.48 3.38
CA LYS A 52 2.35 -7.60 3.43
C LYS A 52 2.79 -8.71 4.39
N GLN A 53 4.07 -9.10 4.37
CA GLN A 53 4.62 -10.10 5.28
C GLN A 53 4.52 -9.65 6.74
N TYR A 54 4.91 -8.42 7.03
CA TYR A 54 4.82 -7.84 8.38
C TYR A 54 3.36 -7.81 8.86
N ALA A 55 2.45 -7.33 8.03
CA ALA A 55 1.04 -7.32 8.37
C ALA A 55 0.50 -8.73 8.65
N GLN A 56 0.86 -9.72 7.81
CA GLN A 56 0.43 -11.12 8.02
C GLN A 56 0.99 -11.71 9.32
N GLN A 57 2.24 -11.44 9.65
CA GLN A 57 2.81 -11.84 10.93
C GLN A 57 2.02 -11.26 12.10
N LYS A 58 1.71 -9.94 12.06
CA LYS A 58 0.91 -9.28 13.09
C LYS A 58 -0.54 -9.79 13.16
N PHE A 59 -1.13 -10.18 12.04
CA PHE A 59 -2.45 -10.82 12.01
C PHE A 59 -2.46 -12.15 12.74
N THR A 60 -1.37 -12.93 12.61
CA THR A 60 -1.19 -14.18 13.35
C THR A 60 -0.96 -13.92 14.84
N GLU A 61 -0.09 -12.96 15.20
CA GLU A 61 0.18 -12.59 16.59
C GLU A 61 -1.07 -12.09 17.34
N PHE A 62 -1.97 -11.37 16.65
CA PHE A 62 -3.24 -10.90 17.21
C PHE A 62 -4.37 -11.92 17.14
N ASP A 63 -4.12 -13.11 16.63
CA ASP A 63 -5.10 -14.18 16.43
C ASP A 63 -6.38 -13.70 15.70
N PHE A 64 -6.20 -12.97 14.61
CA PHE A 64 -7.35 -12.47 13.87
C PHE A 64 -8.15 -13.56 13.15
N GLY A 65 -7.58 -14.74 12.93
CA GLY A 65 -8.23 -15.84 12.22
C GLY A 65 -8.52 -15.56 10.74
N VAL A 66 -8.00 -14.47 10.20
CA VAL A 66 -8.11 -14.08 8.78
C VAL A 66 -6.76 -13.65 8.23
N THR A 67 -6.56 -13.79 6.92
CA THR A 67 -5.35 -13.30 6.24
C THR A 67 -5.48 -11.83 5.87
N VAL A 68 -4.34 -11.20 5.50
CA VAL A 68 -4.33 -9.82 4.99
C VAL A 68 -5.22 -9.69 3.74
N ASP A 69 -5.21 -10.69 2.83
CA ASP A 69 -6.06 -10.66 1.65
C ASP A 69 -7.56 -10.78 1.99
N GLN A 70 -7.91 -11.60 2.97
CA GLN A 70 -9.28 -11.70 3.49
C GLN A 70 -9.73 -10.38 4.15
N TRP A 71 -8.84 -9.75 4.92
CA TRP A 71 -9.11 -8.44 5.52
C TRP A 71 -9.39 -7.36 4.46
N ILE A 72 -8.64 -7.33 3.36
CA ILE A 72 -8.86 -6.36 2.28
C ILE A 72 -10.29 -6.49 1.73
N VAL A 73 -10.79 -7.72 1.54
CA VAL A 73 -12.16 -7.96 1.08
C VAL A 73 -13.18 -7.52 2.14
N LEU A 74 -13.01 -7.93 3.40
CA LEU A 74 -13.91 -7.50 4.50
C LEU A 74 -13.96 -5.98 4.61
N LYS A 75 -12.83 -5.29 4.48
CA LYS A 75 -12.76 -3.83 4.53
C LYS A 75 -13.51 -3.18 3.36
N GLN A 76 -13.45 -3.73 2.15
CA GLN A 76 -14.22 -3.21 1.01
C GLN A 76 -15.72 -3.35 1.25
N LEU A 77 -16.16 -4.50 1.76
CA LEU A 77 -17.57 -4.72 2.12
C LEU A 77 -18.07 -3.85 3.28
N ASP A 78 -17.19 -3.46 4.20
CA ASP A 78 -17.49 -2.50 5.28
C ASP A 78 -17.65 -1.05 4.78
N THR A 79 -17.00 -0.74 3.65
CA THR A 79 -17.06 0.60 3.06
C THR A 79 -18.19 0.73 2.02
N HIS A 80 -18.48 -0.37 1.31
CA HIS A 80 -19.45 -0.45 0.22
C HIS A 80 -20.32 -1.67 0.46
N SER A 81 -21.60 -1.48 0.84
CA SER A 81 -22.51 -2.54 1.27
C SER A 81 -22.91 -3.33 0.09
N ASP A 82 -22.96 -3.40 -0.98
CA ASP A 82 -23.62 -4.19 -2.03
C ASP A 82 -22.73 -4.41 -3.27
N LEU A 83 -21.60 -5.08 -3.07
CA LEU A 83 -20.69 -5.37 -4.18
C LEU A 83 -20.88 -6.78 -4.73
N SER A 84 -20.96 -6.90 -6.04
CA SER A 84 -20.81 -8.16 -6.75
C SER A 84 -19.37 -8.67 -6.66
N GLN A 85 -19.15 -9.96 -6.92
CA GLN A 85 -17.79 -10.50 -6.93
C GLN A 85 -16.89 -9.83 -7.98
N SER A 86 -17.42 -9.38 -9.11
CA SER A 86 -16.66 -8.66 -10.14
C SER A 86 -16.21 -7.29 -9.64
N GLU A 87 -17.12 -6.52 -9.02
CA GLU A 87 -16.78 -5.23 -8.42
C GLU A 87 -15.78 -5.36 -7.27
N LEU A 88 -15.92 -6.41 -6.43
CA LEU A 88 -14.92 -6.71 -5.40
C LEU A 88 -13.55 -7.08 -5.99
N ALA A 89 -13.52 -7.83 -7.10
CA ALA A 89 -12.27 -8.18 -7.77
C ALA A 89 -11.55 -6.93 -8.26
N GLU A 90 -12.27 -6.03 -8.91
CA GLU A 90 -11.77 -4.74 -9.37
C GLU A 90 -11.31 -3.87 -8.19
N ALA A 91 -12.16 -3.65 -7.18
CA ALA A 91 -11.85 -2.83 -6.01
C ALA A 91 -10.67 -3.36 -5.17
N THR A 92 -10.37 -4.65 -5.24
CA THR A 92 -9.25 -5.28 -4.53
C THR A 92 -8.04 -5.57 -5.40
N TYR A 93 -8.11 -5.25 -6.69
CA TYR A 93 -7.07 -5.56 -7.69
C TYR A 93 -6.69 -7.04 -7.69
N LYS A 94 -7.70 -7.93 -7.60
CA LYS A 94 -7.51 -9.38 -7.60
C LYS A 94 -8.18 -10.03 -8.79
N GLY A 95 -7.52 -11.04 -9.34
CA GLY A 95 -8.16 -11.87 -10.37
C GLY A 95 -9.40 -12.61 -9.81
N MET A 96 -10.42 -12.80 -10.63
CA MET A 96 -11.69 -13.47 -10.26
C MET A 96 -11.50 -14.82 -9.55
N PRO A 97 -10.60 -15.75 -10.01
CA PRO A 97 -10.43 -17.03 -9.31
C PRO A 97 -9.91 -16.85 -7.88
N THR A 98 -8.99 -15.91 -7.68
CA THR A 98 -8.44 -15.60 -6.35
C THR A 98 -9.50 -15.01 -5.44
N LEU A 99 -10.30 -14.05 -5.97
CA LEU A 99 -11.37 -13.44 -5.19
C LEU A 99 -12.44 -14.47 -4.80
N THR A 100 -12.90 -15.29 -5.74
CA THR A 100 -13.90 -16.33 -5.47
C THR A 100 -13.45 -17.22 -4.31
N ARG A 101 -12.19 -17.70 -4.33
CA ARG A 101 -11.63 -18.50 -3.24
C ARG A 101 -11.61 -17.74 -1.90
N ILE A 102 -11.27 -16.44 -1.91
CA ILE A 102 -11.27 -15.63 -0.69
C ILE A 102 -12.68 -15.51 -0.12
N VAL A 103 -13.68 -15.22 -0.97
CA VAL A 103 -15.09 -15.12 -0.56
C VAL A 103 -15.60 -16.46 -0.03
N ASP A 104 -15.28 -17.59 -0.67
CA ASP A 104 -15.66 -18.92 -0.19
C ASP A 104 -15.13 -19.18 1.22
N LEU A 105 -13.86 -18.85 1.46
CA LEU A 105 -13.25 -19.00 2.79
C LEU A 105 -13.86 -18.07 3.84
N LEU A 106 -14.29 -16.86 3.45
CA LEU A 106 -14.96 -15.92 4.35
C LEU A 106 -16.38 -16.37 4.66
N CYS A 107 -17.11 -16.91 3.67
CA CYS A 107 -18.43 -17.53 3.87
C CYS A 107 -18.33 -18.76 4.80
N ALA A 108 -17.33 -19.62 4.59
CA ALA A 108 -17.09 -20.77 5.45
C ALA A 108 -16.77 -20.38 6.92
N LYS A 109 -16.24 -19.17 7.13
CA LYS A 109 -16.00 -18.59 8.46
C LYS A 109 -17.21 -17.85 9.02
N GLY A 110 -18.33 -17.80 8.31
CA GLY A 110 -19.52 -17.05 8.72
C GLY A 110 -19.35 -15.52 8.70
N LEU A 111 -18.28 -14.99 8.06
CA LEU A 111 -18.00 -13.56 8.05
C LEU A 111 -18.64 -12.81 6.88
N THR A 112 -18.97 -13.53 5.82
CA THR A 112 -19.67 -13.01 4.65
C THR A 112 -20.74 -13.99 4.18
N GLU A 113 -21.70 -13.48 3.44
CA GLU A 113 -22.75 -14.28 2.79
C GLU A 113 -22.94 -13.83 1.34
N ARG A 114 -23.50 -14.72 0.52
CA ARG A 114 -23.90 -14.41 -0.85
C ARG A 114 -25.39 -14.22 -0.92
N VAL A 115 -25.83 -13.10 -1.48
CA VAL A 115 -27.24 -12.76 -1.65
C VAL A 115 -27.53 -12.58 -3.13
N PRO A 116 -28.62 -13.18 -3.67
CA PRO A 116 -29.04 -12.94 -5.06
C PRO A 116 -29.32 -11.45 -5.29
N HIS A 117 -28.82 -10.92 -6.42
CA HIS A 117 -29.15 -9.55 -6.81
C HIS A 117 -30.62 -9.42 -7.16
N GLN A 118 -31.32 -8.42 -6.63
CA GLN A 118 -32.79 -8.30 -6.75
C GLN A 118 -33.30 -8.17 -8.20
N GLN A 119 -32.54 -7.50 -9.06
CA GLN A 119 -32.95 -7.20 -10.45
C GLN A 119 -32.27 -8.10 -11.50
N ASP A 120 -31.14 -8.74 -11.15
CA ASP A 120 -30.40 -9.61 -12.07
C ASP A 120 -30.02 -10.92 -11.38
N ARG A 121 -30.79 -11.95 -11.62
CA ARG A 121 -30.58 -13.31 -11.04
C ARG A 121 -29.27 -13.98 -11.43
N ARG A 122 -28.54 -13.41 -12.40
CA ARG A 122 -27.20 -13.89 -12.80
C ARG A 122 -26.09 -13.32 -11.91
N LYS A 123 -26.39 -12.27 -11.15
CA LYS A 123 -25.46 -11.62 -10.24
C LYS A 123 -25.70 -12.05 -8.81
N CYS A 124 -24.62 -12.22 -8.08
CA CYS A 124 -24.63 -12.50 -6.66
C CYS A 124 -23.83 -11.39 -5.96
N LEU A 125 -24.45 -10.78 -4.98
CA LEU A 125 -23.80 -9.79 -4.12
C LEU A 125 -23.14 -10.51 -2.94
N VAL A 126 -22.10 -9.90 -2.40
CA VAL A 126 -21.42 -10.37 -1.20
C VAL A 126 -21.63 -9.33 -0.09
N HIS A 127 -22.15 -9.78 1.04
CA HIS A 127 -22.42 -8.93 2.20
C HIS A 127 -21.59 -9.38 3.41
N LEU A 128 -21.33 -8.46 4.34
CA LEU A 128 -20.87 -8.84 5.67
C LEU A 128 -22.06 -9.39 6.48
N THR A 129 -21.84 -10.48 7.19
CA THR A 129 -22.74 -10.91 8.26
C THR A 129 -22.58 -10.00 9.50
N SER A 130 -23.42 -10.16 10.52
CA SER A 130 -23.26 -9.50 11.82
C SER A 130 -21.90 -9.83 12.46
N GLU A 131 -21.45 -11.08 12.36
CA GLU A 131 -20.14 -11.53 12.81
C GLU A 131 -19.01 -10.87 12.01
N GLY A 132 -19.18 -10.74 10.69
CA GLY A 132 -18.25 -10.03 9.82
C GLY A 132 -18.10 -8.56 10.20
N GLN A 133 -19.21 -7.86 10.45
CA GLN A 133 -19.22 -6.46 10.90
C GLN A 133 -18.54 -6.29 12.25
N ALA A 134 -18.86 -7.15 13.23
CA ALA A 134 -18.21 -7.16 14.54
C ALA A 134 -16.70 -7.40 14.42
N LYS A 135 -16.31 -8.38 13.57
CA LYS A 135 -14.89 -8.70 13.30
C LYS A 135 -14.14 -7.50 12.73
N VAL A 136 -14.70 -6.83 11.73
CA VAL A 136 -14.11 -5.64 11.13
C VAL A 136 -13.94 -4.53 12.16
N SER A 137 -14.94 -4.28 12.99
CA SER A 137 -14.90 -3.25 14.02
C SER A 137 -13.79 -3.48 15.04
N ILE A 138 -13.58 -4.72 15.47
CA ILE A 138 -12.51 -5.12 16.40
C ILE A 138 -11.12 -4.99 15.75
N MET A 139 -11.00 -5.39 14.48
CA MET A 139 -9.72 -5.40 13.78
C MET A 139 -9.23 -4.01 13.34
N LYS A 140 -10.15 -3.13 12.97
CA LYS A 140 -9.86 -1.80 12.39
C LYS A 140 -8.82 -0.97 13.17
N PRO A 141 -8.94 -0.77 14.50
CA PRO A 141 -7.96 -0.01 15.27
C PRO A 141 -6.58 -0.70 15.31
N LYS A 142 -6.54 -2.02 15.44
CA LYS A 142 -5.29 -2.80 15.47
C LYS A 142 -4.58 -2.80 14.11
N VAL A 143 -5.33 -2.92 13.02
CA VAL A 143 -4.77 -2.81 11.66
C VAL A 143 -4.20 -1.41 11.40
N ASN A 144 -4.83 -0.36 11.93
CA ASN A 144 -4.28 0.99 11.84
C ASN A 144 -2.96 1.14 12.62
N GLN A 145 -2.81 0.48 13.77
CA GLN A 145 -1.53 0.44 14.50
C GLN A 145 -0.44 -0.28 13.69
N ILE A 146 -0.77 -1.43 13.08
CA ILE A 146 0.16 -2.17 12.20
C ILE A 146 0.64 -1.28 11.05
N ARG A 147 -0.27 -0.52 10.44
CA ARG A 147 0.08 0.41 9.35
C ARG A 147 1.00 1.52 9.81
N LYS A 148 0.70 2.15 10.96
CA LYS A 148 1.53 3.24 11.50
C LYS A 148 2.99 2.83 11.70
N ALA A 149 3.25 1.58 12.09
CA ALA A 149 4.62 1.09 12.27
C ALA A 149 5.46 1.15 10.99
N ALA A 150 4.85 0.91 9.82
CA ALA A 150 5.55 0.98 8.53
C ALA A 150 5.90 2.41 8.09
N TRP A 151 5.25 3.41 8.67
CA TRP A 151 5.39 4.83 8.29
C TRP A 151 6.08 5.66 9.36
N GLN A 152 6.58 5.01 10.41
CA GLN A 152 7.25 5.69 11.51
C GLN A 152 8.52 6.40 11.03
N GLY A 153 8.71 7.64 11.46
CA GLY A 153 9.89 8.45 11.14
C GLY A 153 9.75 9.33 9.89
N LEU A 154 8.68 9.14 9.09
CA LEU A 154 8.39 10.01 7.94
C LEU A 154 7.73 11.31 8.40
N GLN A 155 8.03 12.40 7.70
CA GLN A 155 7.45 13.72 7.90
C GLN A 155 6.20 13.93 7.01
N PRO A 156 5.32 14.90 7.31
CA PRO A 156 4.14 15.19 6.48
C PRO A 156 4.47 15.42 4.99
N GLU A 157 5.60 16.07 4.70
CA GLU A 157 6.07 16.38 3.36
C GLU A 157 6.41 15.10 2.57
N ASP A 158 7.00 14.10 3.25
CA ASP A 158 7.33 12.79 2.65
C ASP A 158 6.07 12.09 2.16
N PHE A 159 4.97 12.15 2.94
CA PHE A 159 3.68 11.55 2.54
C PHE A 159 3.09 12.24 1.31
N GLU A 160 3.14 13.56 1.23
CA GLU A 160 2.62 14.30 0.08
C GLU A 160 3.42 14.00 -1.19
N GLN A 161 4.75 14.01 -1.08
CA GLN A 161 5.65 13.67 -2.18
C GLN A 161 5.43 12.23 -2.66
N PHE A 162 5.37 11.28 -1.73
CA PHE A 162 5.16 9.86 -2.03
C PHE A 162 3.79 9.63 -2.71
N ARG A 163 2.74 10.25 -2.17
CA ARG A 163 1.40 10.20 -2.75
C ARG A 163 1.38 10.74 -4.18
N HIS A 164 2.00 11.89 -4.40
CA HIS A 164 2.09 12.50 -5.74
C HIS A 164 2.81 11.58 -6.72
N THR A 165 3.97 11.05 -6.32
CA THR A 165 4.79 10.15 -7.14
C THR A 165 4.01 8.90 -7.54
N LEU A 166 3.40 8.21 -6.58
CA LEU A 166 2.62 7.00 -6.87
C LEU A 166 1.42 7.28 -7.79
N LYS A 167 0.70 8.39 -7.58
CA LYS A 167 -0.42 8.76 -8.46
C LYS A 167 0.04 9.09 -9.88
N THR A 168 1.21 9.70 -10.03
CA THR A 168 1.78 10.00 -11.34
C THR A 168 2.16 8.73 -12.07
N ILE A 169 2.88 7.81 -11.40
CA ILE A 169 3.22 6.50 -11.98
C ILE A 169 1.95 5.75 -12.40
N TYR A 170 0.94 5.71 -11.52
CA TYR A 170 -0.32 5.02 -11.80
C TYR A 170 -1.01 5.57 -13.05
N ARG A 171 -1.17 6.89 -13.15
CA ARG A 171 -1.79 7.54 -14.32
C ARG A 171 -1.03 7.30 -15.62
N ASN A 172 0.29 7.25 -15.58
CA ASN A 172 1.11 6.96 -16.77
C ASN A 172 0.89 5.54 -17.31
N LEU A 173 0.32 4.64 -16.50
CA LEU A 173 0.05 3.24 -16.85
C LEU A 173 -1.43 2.95 -17.12
N GLU A 174 -2.31 3.95 -16.99
CA GLU A 174 -3.70 3.84 -17.42
C GLU A 174 -3.74 3.86 -18.96
N VAL A 175 -4.16 2.73 -19.57
CA VAL A 175 -4.28 2.51 -21.02
C VAL A 175 -5.75 2.58 -21.40
#